data_27a140078a7daa818a9079fa4aae039c
#
_entry.id   27a140078a7daa818a9079fa4aae039c
#
_cell.length_a   1.000
_cell.length_b   1.000
_cell.length_c   1.000
_cell.angle_alpha   90.00
_cell.angle_beta   90.00
_cell.angle_gamma   90.00
#
_symmetry.space_group_name_H-M   'P 1'
#
loop_
_entity.id
_entity.type
_entity.pdbx_description
1 polymer ?
#
loop_
_entity_poly.entity_id
_entity_poly.type
_entity_poly.pdbx_seq_one_letter_code
_entity_poly.pdbx_strand_id
1 'polypeptide(L)'
;MTRRFCSLALGRFLLGVFVAASFTPALFAQGSHAVAPGGAKLRENHGRDLASAPAESVGMSTERLARLDAAMKRLVDDKQVASLVTLVERHGKIVDFNAYGVLDVRKPDLAQKDSIFRIYSMSKPVTGVAMMMLYEEGKWQLNDPVSRYIPEFARMKVYAGKNEDGTPKLENASRSMTMRELMTHTAGLGYILSPANPVDKMIIDGNVLNAGAPLQTMIDGLAKLPLLAQPGTRWSYSIAVDVQGYLVEKFSGMPFGEFARKRIFEPLGMKDTGFYVPKEKLARFAQVHTGAGANLAVDTNRPDPTVVPLGPSGGGGLFSTAMDYAHFCEMLLQGGQLNGVRLLAPRTVEMMRTNHVNPDPLKTMPPGTGWGMDFQVITDAAAAGEAVSTGTFTWFGIAGTWFWIDPVRDLAFVGMVQHQNLGTTRPIHALSRTLTYQAIID
;
A
#
# COMPACT_ATOMS: atom_id res chain seq x y z
N MET A 1 -62.99 36.07 -34.06
CA MET A 1 -64.09 35.24 -34.59
C MET A 1 -64.04 33.94 -33.80
N THR A 2 -64.81 33.85 -32.69
CA THR A 2 -66.13 33.22 -32.59
C THR A 2 -66.06 31.71 -32.85
N ARG A 3 -66.45 30.79 -31.98
CA ARG A 3 -67.41 30.59 -30.88
C ARG A 3 -67.08 29.22 -30.27
N ARG A 4 -67.08 28.97 -28.93
CA ARG A 4 -68.16 28.61 -28.03
C ARG A 4 -69.06 27.43 -28.48
N PHE A 5 -69.12 26.34 -27.67
CA PHE A 5 -70.18 25.93 -26.75
C PHE A 5 -69.90 24.47 -26.31
N CYS A 6 -69.76 24.11 -25.09
CA CYS A 6 -70.76 23.88 -23.99
C CYS A 6 -71.76 22.75 -24.27
N SER A 7 -71.73 21.71 -23.45
CA SER A 7 -72.85 21.24 -22.64
C SER A 7 -72.81 19.74 -22.30
N LEU A 8 -72.67 19.40 -21.04
CA LEU A 8 -73.64 18.74 -20.13
C LEU A 8 -74.10 17.30 -20.49
N ALA A 9 -73.71 16.33 -19.68
CA ALA A 9 -74.42 15.66 -18.58
C ALA A 9 -75.19 14.38 -18.88
N LEU A 10 -75.26 13.58 -17.90
CA LEU A 10 -76.10 12.46 -17.42
C LEU A 10 -75.56 11.05 -17.67
N GLY A 11 -75.17 10.44 -16.74
CA GLY A 11 -75.39 9.42 -15.77
C GLY A 11 -76.20 8.22 -16.16
N ARG A 12 -75.64 7.01 -15.91
CA ARG A 12 -76.38 5.81 -15.54
C ARG A 12 -75.49 4.82 -14.82
N PHE A 13 -75.90 4.45 -13.63
CA PHE A 13 -75.43 3.30 -12.85
C PHE A 13 -75.63 2.01 -13.62
N LEU A 14 -74.65 1.11 -13.58
CA LEU A 14 -74.88 -0.34 -13.73
C LEU A 14 -73.84 -1.11 -12.89
N LEU A 15 -74.36 -1.89 -11.98
CA LEU A 15 -73.76 -2.91 -11.15
C LEU A 15 -73.09 -3.97 -12.05
N GLY A 16 -71.89 -4.38 -11.78
CA GLY A 16 -71.29 -5.50 -12.48
C GLY A 16 -70.09 -6.12 -11.76
N VAL A 17 -70.40 -7.09 -10.92
CA VAL A 17 -69.61 -8.30 -10.58
C VAL A 17 -68.12 -8.18 -10.46
N PHE A 18 -67.61 -8.25 -9.23
CA PHE A 18 -66.25 -8.54 -8.86
C PHE A 18 -65.87 -9.98 -9.24
N VAL A 19 -64.99 -10.15 -10.21
CA VAL A 19 -64.18 -11.38 -10.39
C VAL A 19 -62.81 -11.11 -9.81
N ALA A 20 -62.54 -11.72 -8.66
CA ALA A 20 -61.23 -11.70 -8.05
C ALA A 20 -60.27 -12.57 -8.89
N ALA A 21 -59.42 -11.95 -9.68
CA ALA A 21 -58.29 -12.61 -10.28
C ALA A 21 -57.11 -12.55 -9.28
N SER A 22 -56.77 -13.69 -8.74
CA SER A 22 -55.58 -13.86 -7.89
C SER A 22 -54.33 -13.71 -8.76
N PHE A 23 -53.68 -12.54 -8.69
CA PHE A 23 -52.34 -12.36 -9.20
C PHE A 23 -51.33 -12.83 -8.15
N THR A 24 -50.74 -13.99 -8.34
CA THR A 24 -49.49 -14.40 -7.69
C THR A 24 -48.34 -13.59 -8.25
N PRO A 25 -47.57 -12.84 -7.45
CA PRO A 25 -46.36 -12.23 -7.95
C PRO A 25 -45.31 -13.32 -8.16
N ALA A 26 -44.86 -13.49 -9.40
CA ALA A 26 -43.69 -14.26 -9.71
C ALA A 26 -42.47 -13.54 -9.07
N LEU A 27 -41.89 -14.14 -8.04
CA LEU A 27 -40.60 -13.75 -7.50
C LEU A 27 -39.53 -13.98 -8.60
N PHE A 28 -39.07 -12.91 -9.22
CA PHE A 28 -37.80 -12.94 -9.89
C PHE A 28 -36.71 -13.03 -8.79
N ALA A 29 -36.18 -14.23 -8.60
CA ALA A 29 -34.98 -14.44 -7.81
C ALA A 29 -33.80 -13.81 -8.59
N GLN A 30 -33.44 -12.58 -8.21
CA GLN A 30 -32.12 -12.06 -8.51
C GLN A 30 -31.13 -12.89 -7.68
N GLY A 31 -30.39 -13.74 -8.37
CA GLY A 31 -29.27 -14.47 -7.78
C GLY A 31 -28.18 -13.48 -7.37
N SER A 32 -28.27 -12.99 -6.14
CA SER A 32 -27.11 -12.43 -5.45
C SER A 32 -26.18 -13.60 -5.13
N HIS A 33 -25.11 -13.75 -5.87
CA HIS A 33 -23.97 -14.53 -5.41
C HIS A 33 -23.37 -13.80 -4.19
N ALA A 34 -24.00 -13.98 -3.05
CA ALA A 34 -23.36 -13.75 -1.77
C ALA A 34 -22.26 -14.81 -1.64
N VAL A 35 -21.02 -14.45 -1.91
CA VAL A 35 -19.88 -15.19 -1.41
C VAL A 35 -20.00 -15.16 0.11
N ALA A 36 -20.38 -16.28 0.70
CA ALA A 36 -20.39 -16.44 2.14
C ALA A 36 -18.97 -16.09 2.65
N PRO A 37 -18.83 -15.22 3.66
CA PRO A 37 -17.54 -15.03 4.29
C PRO A 37 -17.21 -16.35 4.98
N GLY A 38 -16.27 -17.10 4.40
CA GLY A 38 -15.64 -18.22 5.08
C GLY A 38 -15.02 -17.65 6.34
N GLY A 39 -15.63 -17.92 7.49
CA GLY A 39 -15.09 -17.56 8.78
C GLY A 39 -13.70 -18.17 8.89
N ALA A 40 -12.68 -17.34 8.79
CA ALA A 40 -11.31 -17.78 9.01
C ALA A 40 -11.26 -18.30 10.45
N LYS A 41 -11.20 -19.61 10.63
CA LYS A 41 -10.87 -20.19 11.92
C LYS A 41 -9.56 -19.54 12.36
N LEU A 42 -9.54 -18.99 13.57
CA LEU A 42 -8.29 -18.55 14.21
C LEU A 42 -7.36 -19.77 14.18
N ARG A 43 -6.35 -19.73 13.31
CA ARG A 43 -5.36 -20.80 13.21
C ARG A 43 -4.53 -20.77 14.49
N GLU A 44 -4.51 -21.86 15.20
CA GLU A 44 -3.65 -22.01 16.37
C GLU A 44 -2.20 -21.85 15.92
N ASN A 45 -1.43 -21.05 16.67
CA ASN A 45 -0.10 -20.55 16.31
C ASN A 45 1.01 -21.63 16.45
N HIS A 46 0.67 -22.93 16.40
CA HIS A 46 1.61 -24.02 16.57
C HIS A 46 2.54 -24.13 15.35
N GLY A 47 3.80 -23.71 15.55
CA GLY A 47 4.88 -23.90 14.59
C GLY A 47 5.08 -22.77 13.56
N ARG A 48 4.40 -21.63 13.69
CA ARG A 48 4.59 -20.43 12.84
C ARG A 48 5.63 -19.48 13.47
N ASP A 49 6.89 -19.78 13.29
CA ASP A 49 8.02 -19.10 13.94
C ASP A 49 9.04 -18.53 12.95
N LEU A 50 8.71 -18.57 11.64
CA LEU A 50 9.61 -18.19 10.55
C LEU A 50 10.94 -18.95 10.57
N ALA A 51 10.98 -20.13 11.23
CA ALA A 51 12.12 -21.01 11.12
C ALA A 51 12.22 -21.57 9.70
N SER A 52 13.46 -21.84 9.26
CA SER A 52 13.69 -22.52 7.97
C SER A 52 13.14 -23.95 8.01
N ALA A 53 12.48 -24.37 6.95
CA ALA A 53 11.93 -25.72 6.79
C ALA A 53 12.12 -26.21 5.35
N PRO A 54 12.15 -27.54 5.11
CA PRO A 54 12.09 -28.08 3.75
C PRO A 54 10.81 -27.62 3.04
N ALA A 55 10.92 -27.22 1.79
CA ALA A 55 9.79 -26.71 1.00
C ALA A 55 8.64 -27.73 0.92
N GLU A 56 8.95 -29.01 0.82
CA GLU A 56 7.99 -30.11 0.75
C GLU A 56 7.14 -30.21 2.02
N SER A 57 7.66 -29.80 3.17
CA SER A 57 6.92 -29.84 4.45
C SER A 57 5.74 -28.87 4.51
N VAL A 58 5.72 -27.91 3.59
CA VAL A 58 4.66 -26.90 3.47
C VAL A 58 4.03 -26.87 2.07
N GLY A 59 4.12 -27.98 1.32
CA GLY A 59 3.48 -28.14 0.02
C GLY A 59 4.14 -27.32 -1.09
N MET A 60 5.45 -27.09 -1.02
CA MET A 60 6.24 -26.47 -2.09
C MET A 60 7.35 -27.44 -2.56
N SER A 61 7.85 -27.24 -3.77
CA SER A 61 8.93 -28.06 -4.36
C SER A 61 10.26 -27.32 -4.31
N THR A 62 11.26 -27.90 -3.64
CA THR A 62 12.65 -27.40 -3.63
C THR A 62 13.22 -27.32 -5.04
N GLU A 63 12.99 -28.36 -5.89
CA GLU A 63 13.45 -28.37 -7.30
C GLU A 63 12.87 -27.16 -8.08
N ARG A 64 11.61 -26.83 -7.85
CA ARG A 64 10.95 -25.73 -8.55
C ARG A 64 11.35 -24.36 -7.96
N LEU A 65 11.60 -24.25 -6.67
CA LEU A 65 12.16 -23.02 -6.06
C LEU A 65 13.57 -22.73 -6.60
N ALA A 66 14.36 -23.75 -6.93
CA ALA A 66 15.67 -23.55 -7.57
C ALA A 66 15.59 -22.78 -8.91
N ARG A 67 14.42 -22.75 -9.56
CA ARG A 67 14.19 -21.92 -10.76
C ARG A 67 14.09 -20.44 -10.40
N LEU A 68 13.50 -20.11 -9.24
CA LEU A 68 13.48 -18.75 -8.70
C LEU A 68 14.92 -18.31 -8.41
N ASP A 69 15.69 -19.11 -7.70
CA ASP A 69 17.08 -18.82 -7.38
C ASP A 69 17.93 -18.58 -8.62
N ALA A 70 17.85 -19.48 -9.59
CA ALA A 70 18.61 -19.36 -10.82
C ALA A 70 18.24 -18.10 -11.61
N ALA A 71 16.95 -17.71 -11.61
CA ALA A 71 16.48 -16.50 -12.28
C ALA A 71 16.96 -15.24 -11.57
N MET A 72 16.86 -15.19 -10.24
CA MET A 72 17.31 -14.03 -9.44
C MET A 72 18.82 -13.86 -9.52
N LYS A 73 19.57 -14.97 -9.42
CA LYS A 73 21.03 -14.96 -9.58
C LYS A 73 21.44 -14.45 -10.95
N ARG A 74 20.78 -14.90 -12.02
CA ARG A 74 21.10 -14.46 -13.40
C ARG A 74 20.95 -12.96 -13.58
N LEU A 75 19.95 -12.31 -12.97
CA LEU A 75 19.77 -10.86 -13.04
C LEU A 75 20.99 -10.10 -12.48
N VAL A 76 21.62 -10.67 -11.46
CA VAL A 76 22.85 -10.11 -10.87
C VAL A 76 24.06 -10.44 -11.74
N ASP A 77 24.22 -11.69 -12.18
CA ASP A 77 25.33 -12.13 -13.05
C ASP A 77 25.36 -11.32 -14.37
N ASP A 78 24.18 -11.05 -14.95
CA ASP A 78 24.00 -10.23 -16.16
C ASP A 78 24.07 -8.71 -15.86
N LYS A 79 24.39 -8.32 -14.61
CA LYS A 79 24.47 -6.92 -14.17
C LYS A 79 23.21 -6.08 -14.45
N GLN A 80 22.04 -6.71 -14.42
CA GLN A 80 20.78 -5.96 -14.48
C GLN A 80 20.54 -5.21 -13.18
N VAL A 81 20.97 -5.77 -12.05
CA VAL A 81 20.96 -5.17 -10.72
C VAL A 81 22.27 -5.54 -9.97
N ALA A 82 22.66 -4.73 -8.99
CA ALA A 82 23.88 -4.95 -8.22
C ALA A 82 23.75 -6.07 -7.19
N SER A 83 22.58 -6.16 -6.56
CA SER A 83 22.27 -7.17 -5.56
C SER A 83 20.78 -7.47 -5.52
N LEU A 84 20.45 -8.65 -5.03
CA LEU A 84 19.11 -9.14 -4.77
C LEU A 84 19.10 -9.96 -3.49
N VAL A 85 18.05 -9.77 -2.65
CA VAL A 85 17.73 -10.66 -1.55
C VAL A 85 16.27 -11.06 -1.69
N THR A 86 15.97 -12.36 -1.68
CA THR A 86 14.60 -12.88 -1.76
C THR A 86 14.31 -13.80 -0.60
N LEU A 87 13.09 -13.73 -0.08
CA LEU A 87 12.58 -14.57 0.98
C LEU A 87 11.18 -15.06 0.62
N VAL A 88 10.96 -16.38 0.65
CA VAL A 88 9.66 -17.03 0.51
C VAL A 88 9.29 -17.68 1.83
N GLU A 89 8.14 -17.32 2.36
CA GLU A 89 7.55 -17.99 3.50
C GLU A 89 6.21 -18.62 3.11
N ARG A 90 5.92 -19.79 3.64
CA ARG A 90 4.63 -20.46 3.54
C ARG A 90 4.28 -21.19 4.84
N HIS A 91 3.01 -21.06 5.27
CA HIS A 91 2.53 -21.66 6.53
C HIS A 91 3.37 -21.26 7.76
N GLY A 92 3.94 -20.03 7.74
CA GLY A 92 4.79 -19.52 8.82
C GLY A 92 6.19 -20.13 8.86
N LYS A 93 6.64 -20.77 7.78
CA LYS A 93 8.00 -21.30 7.63
C LYS A 93 8.72 -20.66 6.44
N ILE A 94 10.00 -20.35 6.61
CA ILE A 94 10.85 -19.90 5.51
C ILE A 94 11.30 -21.12 4.72
N VAL A 95 10.97 -21.15 3.43
CA VAL A 95 11.29 -22.25 2.53
C VAL A 95 12.34 -21.89 1.48
N ASP A 96 12.54 -20.61 1.28
CA ASP A 96 13.60 -20.08 0.44
C ASP A 96 14.08 -18.73 0.98
N PHE A 97 15.39 -18.54 1.09
CA PHE A 97 15.97 -17.29 1.55
C PHE A 97 17.39 -17.16 1.03
N ASN A 98 17.59 -16.28 0.04
CA ASN A 98 18.85 -16.15 -0.68
C ASN A 98 19.28 -14.69 -0.88
N ALA A 99 20.59 -14.49 -1.00
CA ALA A 99 21.21 -13.20 -1.29
C ALA A 99 22.22 -13.36 -2.42
N TYR A 100 22.26 -12.42 -3.35
CA TYR A 100 23.09 -12.43 -4.53
C TYR A 100 23.73 -11.05 -4.75
N GLY A 101 24.96 -11.02 -5.28
CA GLY A 101 25.64 -9.82 -5.73
C GLY A 101 26.33 -9.02 -4.64
N VAL A 102 26.49 -7.70 -4.86
CA VAL A 102 27.26 -6.80 -4.00
C VAL A 102 26.43 -5.62 -3.53
N LEU A 103 26.74 -5.11 -2.33
CA LEU A 103 26.05 -3.95 -1.74
C LEU A 103 26.39 -2.64 -2.47
N ASP A 104 27.57 -2.56 -3.07
CA ASP A 104 28.13 -1.41 -3.78
C ASP A 104 29.02 -1.93 -4.89
N VAL A 105 28.70 -1.64 -6.15
CA VAL A 105 29.49 -2.13 -7.32
C VAL A 105 30.93 -1.62 -7.37
N ARG A 106 31.27 -0.65 -6.52
CA ARG A 106 32.63 -0.12 -6.37
C ARG A 106 33.48 -0.90 -5.36
N LYS A 107 32.89 -1.86 -4.63
CA LYS A 107 33.48 -2.61 -3.54
C LYS A 107 33.16 -4.10 -3.64
N PRO A 108 33.98 -4.98 -3.09
CA PRO A 108 33.74 -6.43 -3.12
C PRO A 108 32.74 -6.92 -2.05
N ASP A 109 32.09 -6.01 -1.29
CA ASP A 109 31.22 -6.36 -0.17
C ASP A 109 29.97 -7.07 -0.67
N LEU A 110 29.86 -8.36 -0.38
CA LEU A 110 28.75 -9.19 -0.82
C LEU A 110 27.45 -8.82 -0.10
N ALA A 111 26.33 -8.85 -0.81
CA ALA A 111 25.01 -8.83 -0.20
C ALA A 111 24.80 -10.10 0.65
N GLN A 112 24.22 -9.92 1.82
CA GLN A 112 23.90 -10.97 2.79
C GLN A 112 22.40 -10.96 3.07
N LYS A 113 21.89 -12.04 3.67
CA LYS A 113 20.48 -12.16 4.05
C LYS A 113 20.02 -11.07 5.02
N ASP A 114 20.92 -10.50 5.80
CA ASP A 114 20.70 -9.43 6.77
C ASP A 114 21.07 -8.03 6.23
N SER A 115 21.32 -7.89 4.94
CA SER A 115 21.59 -6.60 4.30
C SER A 115 20.43 -5.64 4.47
N ILE A 116 20.75 -4.37 4.71
CA ILE A 116 19.78 -3.29 4.98
C ILE A 116 19.52 -2.51 3.70
N PHE A 117 18.25 -2.29 3.40
CA PHE A 117 17.79 -1.63 2.18
C PHE A 117 16.93 -0.41 2.51
N ARG A 118 16.99 0.65 1.68
CA ARG A 118 15.95 1.68 1.67
C ARG A 118 14.68 1.07 1.12
N ILE A 119 13.63 0.93 1.91
CA ILE A 119 12.40 0.28 1.44
C ILE A 119 11.40 1.25 0.81
N TYR A 120 11.68 2.57 0.88
CA TYR A 120 10.83 3.59 0.29
C TYR A 120 9.34 3.34 0.55
N SER A 121 8.53 3.23 -0.50
CA SER A 121 7.07 3.11 -0.38
C SER A 121 6.57 1.84 0.29
N MET A 122 7.42 0.85 0.56
CA MET A 122 7.08 -0.23 1.48
C MET A 122 6.97 0.25 2.94
N SER A 123 7.32 1.51 3.24
CA SER A 123 7.01 2.17 4.52
C SER A 123 5.51 2.38 4.73
N LYS A 124 4.73 2.57 3.65
CA LYS A 124 3.31 2.91 3.72
C LYS A 124 2.45 1.90 4.49
N PRO A 125 2.58 0.58 4.23
CA PRO A 125 1.88 -0.42 5.01
C PRO A 125 2.15 -0.34 6.51
N VAL A 126 3.39 -0.04 6.90
CA VAL A 126 3.79 0.10 8.31
C VAL A 126 3.11 1.32 8.94
N THR A 127 3.08 2.45 8.23
CA THR A 127 2.36 3.65 8.66
C THR A 127 0.85 3.39 8.75
N GLY A 128 0.30 2.65 7.78
CA GLY A 128 -1.09 2.20 7.80
C GLY A 128 -1.42 1.36 9.03
N VAL A 129 -0.56 0.41 9.41
CA VAL A 129 -0.71 -0.38 10.65
C VAL A 129 -0.68 0.55 11.87
N ALA A 130 0.24 1.53 11.95
CA ALA A 130 0.28 2.51 13.04
C ALA A 130 -1.04 3.29 13.15
N MET A 131 -1.58 3.75 12.04
CA MET A 131 -2.88 4.42 12.00
C MET A 131 -4.02 3.50 12.46
N MET A 132 -4.01 2.24 12.03
CA MET A 132 -5.08 1.30 12.40
C MET A 132 -5.00 0.84 13.86
N MET A 133 -3.82 0.81 14.49
CA MET A 133 -3.69 0.65 15.94
C MET A 133 -4.39 1.79 16.68
N LEU A 134 -4.20 3.03 16.23
CA LEU A 134 -4.85 4.21 16.81
C LEU A 134 -6.36 4.26 16.49
N TYR A 135 -6.79 3.67 15.38
CA TYR A 135 -8.20 3.45 15.07
C TYR A 135 -8.86 2.50 16.09
N GLU A 136 -8.21 1.36 16.39
CA GLU A 136 -8.67 0.42 17.42
C GLU A 136 -8.70 1.04 18.83
N GLU A 137 -7.82 2.00 19.10
CA GLU A 137 -7.83 2.80 20.32
C GLU A 137 -8.92 3.88 20.36
N GLY A 138 -9.75 3.99 19.31
CA GLY A 138 -10.85 4.96 19.22
C GLY A 138 -10.41 6.40 18.99
N LYS A 139 -9.17 6.64 18.54
CA LYS A 139 -8.64 8.00 18.33
C LYS A 139 -9.23 8.71 17.13
N TRP A 140 -9.73 7.97 16.15
CA TRP A 140 -10.32 8.50 14.93
C TRP A 140 -11.29 7.48 14.29
N GLN A 141 -12.13 7.97 13.35
CA GLN A 141 -13.06 7.14 12.59
C GLN A 141 -12.91 7.36 11.09
N LEU A 142 -13.24 6.35 10.26
CA LEU A 142 -13.07 6.38 8.81
C LEU A 142 -13.76 7.58 8.12
N ASN A 143 -14.92 7.95 8.59
CA ASN A 143 -15.73 9.02 8.00
C ASN A 143 -15.51 10.40 8.64
N ASP A 144 -14.60 10.49 9.63
CA ASP A 144 -14.25 11.78 10.21
C ASP A 144 -13.59 12.67 9.14
N PRO A 145 -13.92 13.98 9.08
CA PRO A 145 -13.19 14.90 8.25
C PRO A 145 -11.77 15.08 8.79
N VAL A 146 -10.77 15.04 7.91
CA VAL A 146 -9.36 15.23 8.31
C VAL A 146 -9.16 16.57 9.01
N SER A 147 -9.92 17.60 8.61
CA SER A 147 -9.90 18.93 9.23
C SER A 147 -10.29 18.96 10.71
N ARG A 148 -10.93 17.91 11.24
CA ARG A 148 -11.16 17.75 12.68
C ARG A 148 -9.84 17.59 13.44
N TYR A 149 -8.87 16.97 12.81
CA TYR A 149 -7.56 16.65 13.40
C TYR A 149 -6.46 17.57 12.88
N ILE A 150 -6.59 18.07 11.66
CA ILE A 150 -5.69 19.03 11.01
C ILE A 150 -6.53 20.24 10.57
N PRO A 151 -6.79 21.21 11.49
CA PRO A 151 -7.62 22.39 11.18
C PRO A 151 -7.11 23.20 9.99
N GLU A 152 -5.81 23.16 9.73
CA GLU A 152 -5.15 23.82 8.59
C GLU A 152 -5.71 23.36 7.25
N PHE A 153 -6.24 22.12 7.18
CA PHE A 153 -6.83 21.56 5.94
C PHE A 153 -8.30 21.91 5.73
N ALA A 154 -8.93 22.66 6.66
CA ALA A 154 -10.37 22.98 6.57
C ALA A 154 -10.74 23.82 5.34
N ARG A 155 -9.80 24.58 4.77
CA ARG A 155 -10.06 25.55 3.70
C ARG A 155 -9.20 25.32 2.45
N MET A 156 -8.68 24.11 2.27
CA MET A 156 -7.89 23.79 1.08
C MET A 156 -8.73 24.02 -0.19
N LYS A 157 -8.09 24.60 -1.20
CA LYS A 157 -8.65 24.78 -2.53
C LYS A 157 -8.29 23.60 -3.43
N VAL A 158 -8.95 23.50 -4.57
CA VAL A 158 -8.67 22.48 -5.59
C VAL A 158 -8.13 23.19 -6.84
N TYR A 159 -7.11 22.64 -7.44
CA TYR A 159 -6.56 23.13 -8.71
C TYR A 159 -7.54 22.86 -9.86
N ALA A 160 -7.99 23.91 -10.52
CA ALA A 160 -8.98 23.88 -11.62
C ALA A 160 -8.40 24.33 -12.98
N GLY A 161 -7.06 24.27 -13.14
CA GLY A 161 -6.38 24.69 -14.35
C GLY A 161 -5.59 25.98 -14.18
N LYS A 162 -5.42 26.73 -15.27
CA LYS A 162 -4.71 28.02 -15.27
C LYS A 162 -5.64 29.14 -15.69
N ASN A 163 -5.42 30.31 -15.14
CA ASN A 163 -5.98 31.57 -15.61
C ASN A 163 -5.30 32.02 -16.92
N GLU A 164 -5.82 33.03 -17.58
CA GLU A 164 -5.25 33.60 -18.83
C GLU A 164 -3.81 34.12 -18.63
N ASP A 165 -3.51 34.63 -17.44
CA ASP A 165 -2.16 35.10 -17.05
C ASP A 165 -1.19 33.96 -16.66
N GLY A 166 -1.61 32.70 -16.78
CA GLY A 166 -0.82 31.51 -16.44
C GLY A 166 -0.79 31.16 -14.95
N THR A 167 -1.41 31.96 -14.08
CA THR A 167 -1.51 31.64 -12.64
C THR A 167 -2.46 30.46 -12.38
N PRO A 168 -2.30 29.71 -11.26
CA PRO A 168 -3.21 28.64 -10.91
C PRO A 168 -4.64 29.13 -10.70
N LYS A 169 -5.61 28.55 -11.44
CA LYS A 169 -7.03 28.72 -11.15
C LYS A 169 -7.43 27.77 -10.03
N LEU A 170 -8.04 28.31 -8.99
CA LEU A 170 -8.43 27.56 -7.81
C LEU A 170 -9.94 27.64 -7.59
N GLU A 171 -10.53 26.52 -7.20
CA GLU A 171 -11.93 26.44 -6.77
C GLU A 171 -12.06 25.95 -5.33
N ASN A 172 -13.24 26.04 -4.75
CA ASN A 172 -13.49 25.48 -3.42
C ASN A 172 -13.54 23.96 -3.49
N ALA A 173 -13.01 23.29 -2.46
CA ALA A 173 -13.32 21.89 -2.26
C ALA A 173 -14.82 21.74 -1.98
N SER A 174 -15.44 20.74 -2.60
CA SER A 174 -16.87 20.46 -2.42
C SER A 174 -17.22 20.04 -0.98
N ARG A 175 -16.25 19.45 -0.29
CA ARG A 175 -16.30 19.05 1.11
C ARG A 175 -14.89 18.83 1.65
N SER A 176 -14.77 18.64 2.94
CA SER A 176 -13.53 18.18 3.57
C SER A 176 -13.19 16.75 3.13
N MET A 177 -11.90 16.44 2.95
CA MET A 177 -11.44 15.06 2.80
C MET A 177 -11.69 14.27 4.10
N THR A 178 -11.97 12.97 3.99
CA THR A 178 -12.18 12.08 5.13
C THR A 178 -10.90 11.29 5.46
N MET A 179 -10.85 10.74 6.68
CA MET A 179 -9.76 9.84 7.10
C MET A 179 -9.68 8.60 6.20
N ARG A 180 -10.82 8.04 5.76
CA ARG A 180 -10.85 6.96 4.76
C ARG A 180 -10.12 7.35 3.47
N GLU A 181 -10.42 8.54 2.95
CA GLU A 181 -9.82 9.04 1.71
C GLU A 181 -8.32 9.30 1.85
N LEU A 182 -7.89 9.70 3.05
CA LEU A 182 -6.47 9.83 3.37
C LEU A 182 -5.76 8.46 3.34
N MET A 183 -6.37 7.42 3.91
CA MET A 183 -5.84 6.05 3.93
C MET A 183 -5.86 5.37 2.55
N THR A 184 -6.66 5.88 1.61
CA THR A 184 -6.89 5.23 0.31
C THR A 184 -6.37 6.01 -0.89
N HIS A 185 -5.61 7.07 -0.69
CA HIS A 185 -5.12 7.96 -1.76
C HIS A 185 -6.23 8.59 -2.61
N THR A 186 -7.42 8.80 -2.04
CA THR A 186 -8.55 9.49 -2.71
C THR A 186 -8.86 10.85 -2.09
N ALA A 187 -8.03 11.34 -1.17
CA ALA A 187 -8.18 12.65 -0.51
C ALA A 187 -7.99 13.86 -1.46
N GLY A 188 -7.52 13.62 -2.68
CA GLY A 188 -7.22 14.69 -3.64
C GLY A 188 -5.84 15.34 -3.47
N LEU A 189 -4.97 14.81 -2.61
CA LEU A 189 -3.60 15.31 -2.42
C LEU A 189 -2.70 14.96 -3.62
N GLY A 190 -1.73 15.84 -3.93
CA GLY A 190 -0.63 15.56 -4.86
C GLY A 190 0.53 14.82 -4.20
N TYR A 191 1.63 14.65 -4.96
CA TYR A 191 2.88 14.04 -4.48
C TYR A 191 4.11 14.73 -5.08
N ILE A 192 5.25 14.03 -5.14
CA ILE A 192 6.54 14.51 -5.65
C ILE A 192 7.00 13.74 -6.90
N LEU A 193 6.13 12.93 -7.51
CA LEU A 193 6.55 11.98 -8.55
C LEU A 193 6.51 12.56 -9.97
N SER A 194 5.71 13.59 -10.22
CA SER A 194 5.53 14.14 -11.55
C SER A 194 5.65 15.67 -11.57
N PRO A 195 6.85 16.21 -11.83
CA PRO A 195 7.03 17.66 -11.95
C PRO A 195 6.23 18.29 -13.11
N ALA A 196 5.74 17.48 -14.04
CA ALA A 196 4.80 17.93 -15.09
C ALA A 196 3.38 18.20 -14.55
N ASN A 197 3.02 17.63 -13.40
CA ASN A 197 1.77 17.95 -12.71
C ASN A 197 1.96 19.25 -11.91
N PRO A 198 1.12 20.28 -12.10
CA PRO A 198 1.29 21.57 -11.44
C PRO A 198 1.26 21.48 -9.90
N VAL A 199 0.42 20.62 -9.31
CA VAL A 199 0.32 20.47 -7.85
C VAL A 199 1.54 19.74 -7.31
N ASP A 200 1.98 18.66 -7.96
CA ASP A 200 3.21 17.95 -7.59
C ASP A 200 4.43 18.89 -7.68
N LYS A 201 4.48 19.72 -8.74
CA LYS A 201 5.54 20.72 -8.87
C LYS A 201 5.54 21.73 -7.71
N MET A 202 4.37 22.19 -7.27
CA MET A 202 4.28 23.09 -6.11
C MET A 202 4.79 22.43 -4.82
N ILE A 203 4.50 21.14 -4.64
CA ILE A 203 4.99 20.36 -3.48
C ILE A 203 6.53 20.22 -3.55
N ILE A 204 7.08 19.96 -4.74
CA ILE A 204 8.54 19.83 -4.96
C ILE A 204 9.22 21.19 -4.72
N ASP A 205 8.76 22.25 -5.38
CA ASP A 205 9.33 23.59 -5.29
C ASP A 205 9.27 24.15 -3.86
N GLY A 206 8.19 23.83 -3.12
CA GLY A 206 8.03 24.19 -1.72
C GLY A 206 8.85 23.35 -0.74
N ASN A 207 9.61 22.36 -1.22
CA ASN A 207 10.37 21.41 -0.38
C ASN A 207 9.54 20.88 0.80
N VAL A 208 8.28 20.51 0.53
CA VAL A 208 7.30 20.17 1.56
C VAL A 208 7.69 18.91 2.35
N LEU A 209 8.31 17.92 1.66
CA LEU A 209 8.88 16.71 2.29
C LEU A 209 10.32 16.94 2.73
N ASN A 210 10.52 17.77 3.75
CA ASN A 210 11.84 18.07 4.30
C ASN A 210 12.09 17.24 5.58
N ALA A 211 12.89 16.18 5.48
CA ALA A 211 13.25 15.35 6.62
C ALA A 211 14.03 16.10 7.73
N GLY A 212 14.63 17.24 7.41
CA GLY A 212 15.33 18.11 8.37
C GLY A 212 14.40 19.06 9.16
N ALA A 213 13.08 19.00 8.95
CA ALA A 213 12.09 19.79 9.65
C ALA A 213 11.03 18.91 10.33
N PRO A 214 10.39 19.36 11.42
CA PRO A 214 9.28 18.62 12.04
C PRO A 214 8.12 18.38 11.08
N LEU A 215 7.33 17.32 11.29
CA LEU A 215 6.18 16.99 10.45
C LEU A 215 5.11 18.10 10.43
N GLN A 216 4.98 18.92 11.46
CA GLN A 216 4.11 20.10 11.44
C GLN A 216 4.48 21.06 10.30
N THR A 217 5.76 21.25 10.01
CA THR A 217 6.21 22.11 8.89
C THR A 217 5.70 21.61 7.54
N MET A 218 5.62 20.28 7.35
CA MET A 218 5.01 19.68 6.17
C MET A 218 3.51 20.01 6.09
N ILE A 219 2.79 19.91 7.20
CA ILE A 219 1.36 20.25 7.27
C ILE A 219 1.13 21.72 6.92
N ASP A 220 1.90 22.63 7.52
CA ASP A 220 1.83 24.08 7.26
C ASP A 220 2.12 24.42 5.79
N GLY A 221 3.05 23.68 5.18
CA GLY A 221 3.38 23.78 3.77
C GLY A 221 2.22 23.31 2.87
N LEU A 222 1.70 22.11 3.14
CA LEU A 222 0.58 21.52 2.37
C LEU A 222 -0.69 22.36 2.45
N ALA A 223 -1.01 22.93 3.61
CA ALA A 223 -2.20 23.74 3.81
C ALA A 223 -2.27 24.99 2.91
N LYS A 224 -1.13 25.43 2.37
CA LYS A 224 -1.03 26.57 1.44
C LYS A 224 -1.16 26.16 -0.02
N LEU A 225 -1.14 24.86 -0.32
CA LEU A 225 -1.18 24.32 -1.66
C LEU A 225 -2.58 23.79 -2.01
N PRO A 226 -2.97 23.80 -3.28
CA PRO A 226 -4.24 23.23 -3.68
C PRO A 226 -4.19 21.69 -3.68
N LEU A 227 -5.37 21.09 -3.55
CA LEU A 227 -5.60 19.70 -3.88
C LEU A 227 -5.48 19.49 -5.40
N LEU A 228 -5.07 18.31 -5.81
CA LEU A 228 -4.99 17.89 -7.22
C LEU A 228 -6.38 17.59 -7.80
N ALA A 229 -7.31 17.12 -6.96
CA ALA A 229 -8.67 16.75 -7.33
C ALA A 229 -9.65 16.97 -6.16
N GLN A 230 -10.94 17.01 -6.47
CA GLN A 230 -11.97 16.99 -5.43
C GLN A 230 -11.88 15.71 -4.59
N PRO A 231 -12.02 15.80 -3.25
CA PRO A 231 -11.96 14.63 -2.38
C PRO A 231 -12.96 13.54 -2.80
N GLY A 232 -12.48 12.29 -2.88
CA GLY A 232 -13.27 11.12 -3.23
C GLY A 232 -13.52 10.90 -4.72
N THR A 233 -13.06 11.79 -5.62
CA THR A 233 -13.37 11.70 -7.06
C THR A 233 -12.32 10.97 -7.88
N ARG A 234 -11.09 10.86 -7.37
CA ARG A 234 -9.96 10.27 -8.09
C ARG A 234 -9.04 9.54 -7.14
N TRP A 235 -8.60 8.35 -7.53
CA TRP A 235 -7.43 7.74 -6.91
C TRP A 235 -6.15 8.39 -7.47
N SER A 236 -5.33 8.89 -6.59
CA SER A 236 -4.06 9.54 -6.94
C SER A 236 -3.03 9.23 -5.86
N TYR A 237 -2.01 8.46 -6.23
CA TYR A 237 -0.92 8.15 -5.32
C TYR A 237 -0.28 9.45 -4.81
N SER A 238 -0.22 9.63 -3.50
CA SER A 238 -0.06 10.96 -2.91
C SER A 238 0.75 10.99 -1.64
N ILE A 239 1.04 12.20 -1.15
CA ILE A 239 1.69 12.49 0.15
C ILE A 239 0.83 12.10 1.36
N ALA A 240 -0.36 11.53 1.15
CA ALA A 240 -1.32 11.18 2.20
C ALA A 240 -0.70 10.37 3.36
N VAL A 241 0.23 9.45 3.06
CA VAL A 241 0.83 8.60 4.11
C VAL A 241 1.87 9.35 4.94
N ASP A 242 2.47 10.41 4.40
CA ASP A 242 3.31 11.32 5.19
C ASP A 242 2.44 12.14 6.17
N VAL A 243 1.24 12.57 5.72
CA VAL A 243 0.22 13.20 6.59
C VAL A 243 -0.25 12.22 7.67
N GLN A 244 -0.39 10.92 7.35
CA GLN A 244 -0.70 9.89 8.34
C GLN A 244 0.41 9.79 9.41
N GLY A 245 1.69 9.86 9.02
CA GLY A 245 2.81 9.92 9.98
C GLY A 245 2.67 11.06 10.99
N TYR A 246 2.27 12.25 10.53
CA TYR A 246 1.93 13.36 11.42
C TYR A 246 0.74 13.05 12.35
N LEU A 247 -0.30 12.41 11.82
CA LEU A 247 -1.47 12.03 12.62
C LEU A 247 -1.12 10.99 13.68
N VAL A 248 -0.18 10.08 13.39
CA VAL A 248 0.35 9.14 14.41
C VAL A 248 0.96 9.92 15.57
N GLU A 249 1.80 10.94 15.31
CA GLU A 249 2.34 11.80 16.39
C GLU A 249 1.22 12.48 17.18
N LYS A 250 0.28 13.08 16.47
CA LYS A 250 -0.83 13.83 17.08
C LYS A 250 -1.72 12.97 17.96
N PHE A 251 -2.06 11.77 17.54
CA PHE A 251 -2.96 10.86 18.26
C PHE A 251 -2.27 10.15 19.43
N SER A 252 -1.00 9.80 19.26
CA SER A 252 -0.23 9.06 20.27
C SER A 252 0.46 9.95 21.29
N GLY A 253 0.74 11.20 20.96
CA GLY A 253 1.58 12.09 21.76
C GLY A 253 3.06 11.72 21.74
N MET A 254 3.48 10.81 20.83
CA MET A 254 4.88 10.37 20.67
C MET A 254 5.40 10.77 19.28
N PRO A 255 6.71 11.08 19.11
CA PRO A 255 7.32 11.20 17.79
C PRO A 255 7.04 9.94 16.95
N PHE A 256 6.73 10.11 15.66
CA PHE A 256 6.32 9.00 14.80
C PHE A 256 7.36 7.87 14.74
N GLY A 257 8.65 8.21 14.63
CA GLY A 257 9.72 7.21 14.63
C GLY A 257 9.78 6.42 15.94
N GLU A 258 9.52 7.07 17.08
CA GLU A 258 9.47 6.41 18.38
C GLU A 258 8.23 5.51 18.53
N PHE A 259 7.07 5.96 18.05
CA PHE A 259 5.86 5.15 18.02
C PHE A 259 6.09 3.87 17.20
N ALA A 260 6.59 3.99 15.96
CA ALA A 260 6.86 2.86 15.10
C ALA A 260 7.84 1.87 15.75
N ARG A 261 8.93 2.38 16.35
CA ARG A 261 9.93 1.56 17.03
C ARG A 261 9.31 0.80 18.21
N LYS A 262 8.65 1.49 19.14
CA LYS A 262 8.14 0.90 20.38
C LYS A 262 6.92 0.00 20.18
N ARG A 263 6.03 0.40 19.24
CA ARG A 263 4.73 -0.23 19.10
C ARG A 263 4.65 -1.26 17.96
N ILE A 264 5.62 -1.22 17.01
CA ILE A 264 5.63 -2.13 15.86
C ILE A 264 6.95 -2.90 15.80
N PHE A 265 8.10 -2.21 15.67
CA PHE A 265 9.35 -2.89 15.37
C PHE A 265 9.87 -3.75 16.51
N GLU A 266 9.95 -3.21 17.73
CA GLU A 266 10.40 -3.97 18.90
C GLU A 266 9.49 -5.18 19.22
N PRO A 267 8.14 -5.02 19.24
CA PRO A 267 7.25 -6.15 19.47
C PRO A 267 7.33 -7.26 18.41
N LEU A 268 7.61 -6.91 17.16
CA LEU A 268 7.75 -7.87 16.06
C LEU A 268 9.18 -8.40 15.89
N GLY A 269 10.15 -7.91 16.67
CA GLY A 269 11.55 -8.31 16.53
C GLY A 269 12.25 -7.76 15.29
N MET A 270 11.76 -6.67 14.68
CA MET A 270 12.30 -6.00 13.50
C MET A 270 13.49 -5.10 13.89
N LYS A 271 14.63 -5.70 14.18
CA LYS A 271 15.80 -5.06 14.83
C LYS A 271 16.58 -4.11 13.91
N ASP A 272 16.43 -4.27 12.62
CA ASP A 272 17.16 -3.51 11.58
C ASP A 272 16.21 -2.58 10.79
N THR A 273 14.99 -2.40 11.28
CA THR A 273 14.00 -1.50 10.68
C THR A 273 13.94 -0.17 11.43
N GLY A 274 14.00 0.93 10.67
CA GLY A 274 13.95 2.27 11.24
C GLY A 274 14.06 3.37 10.19
N PHE A 275 13.99 4.62 10.63
CA PHE A 275 14.07 5.80 9.75
C PHE A 275 15.49 6.30 9.50
N TYR A 276 16.49 5.59 9.98
CA TYR A 276 17.92 5.81 9.72
C TYR A 276 18.67 4.49 9.94
N VAL A 277 19.89 4.41 9.44
CA VAL A 277 20.80 3.27 9.64
C VAL A 277 21.86 3.67 10.68
N PRO A 278 21.93 3.03 11.85
CA PRO A 278 22.99 3.25 12.81
C PRO A 278 24.38 3.05 12.17
N LYS A 279 25.35 3.88 12.56
CA LYS A 279 26.70 3.86 11.94
C LYS A 279 27.37 2.48 11.98
N GLU A 280 27.18 1.75 13.08
CA GLU A 280 27.69 0.38 13.28
C GLU A 280 27.08 -0.66 12.32
N LYS A 281 25.94 -0.33 11.70
CA LYS A 281 25.25 -1.21 10.73
C LYS A 281 25.54 -0.86 9.27
N LEU A 282 26.32 0.20 8.99
CA LEU A 282 26.60 0.66 7.62
C LEU A 282 27.30 -0.37 6.74
N ALA A 283 28.07 -1.29 7.33
CA ALA A 283 28.71 -2.37 6.58
C ALA A 283 27.71 -3.31 5.87
N ARG A 284 26.45 -3.34 6.33
CA ARG A 284 25.36 -4.14 5.74
C ARG A 284 24.42 -3.34 4.83
N PHE A 285 24.68 -2.05 4.64
CA PHE A 285 23.77 -1.17 3.90
C PHE A 285 24.03 -1.22 2.39
N ALA A 286 22.97 -1.54 1.61
CA ALA A 286 23.00 -1.57 0.15
C ALA A 286 22.84 -0.17 -0.46
N GLN A 287 23.76 0.19 -1.35
CA GLN A 287 23.69 1.44 -2.12
C GLN A 287 22.62 1.34 -3.21
N VAL A 288 21.98 2.46 -3.52
CA VAL A 288 21.09 2.55 -4.68
C VAL A 288 21.91 2.62 -5.96
N HIS A 289 21.52 1.88 -6.97
CA HIS A 289 22.19 1.82 -8.27
C HIS A 289 21.29 2.32 -9.40
N THR A 290 21.90 2.70 -10.50
CA THR A 290 21.27 3.06 -11.77
C THR A 290 21.99 2.37 -12.93
N GLY A 291 21.37 2.37 -14.11
CA GLY A 291 21.94 1.73 -15.29
C GLY A 291 21.89 0.22 -15.25
N ALA A 292 22.50 -0.44 -16.22
CA ALA A 292 22.61 -1.89 -16.31
C ALA A 292 23.84 -2.29 -17.13
N GLY A 293 24.30 -3.54 -17.04
CA GLY A 293 25.47 -4.04 -17.74
C GLY A 293 26.74 -3.25 -17.39
N ALA A 294 27.44 -2.75 -18.38
CA ALA A 294 28.64 -1.93 -18.20
C ALA A 294 28.34 -0.54 -17.57
N ASN A 295 27.08 -0.09 -17.61
CA ASN A 295 26.64 1.20 -17.07
C ASN A 295 26.04 1.10 -15.67
N LEU A 296 26.08 -0.07 -15.03
CA LEU A 296 25.59 -0.23 -13.66
C LEU A 296 26.50 0.55 -12.70
N ALA A 297 25.94 1.54 -12.03
CA ALA A 297 26.68 2.48 -11.18
C ALA A 297 25.89 2.89 -9.94
N VAL A 298 26.58 3.31 -8.88
CA VAL A 298 25.96 3.84 -7.67
C VAL A 298 25.33 5.20 -7.96
N ASP A 299 24.10 5.40 -7.52
CA ASP A 299 23.45 6.70 -7.45
C ASP A 299 23.95 7.48 -6.23
N THR A 300 24.81 8.46 -6.48
CA THR A 300 25.42 9.29 -5.43
C THR A 300 24.51 10.42 -4.91
N ASN A 301 23.35 10.63 -5.53
CA ASN A 301 22.41 11.70 -5.16
C ASN A 301 21.40 11.23 -4.08
N ARG A 302 21.87 10.46 -3.10
CA ARG A 302 21.02 9.95 -2.01
C ARG A 302 21.42 10.58 -0.68
N PRO A 303 20.43 10.94 0.17
CA PRO A 303 20.73 11.42 1.51
C PRO A 303 21.54 10.40 2.31
N ASP A 304 22.39 10.90 3.21
CA ASP A 304 23.13 10.06 4.15
C ASP A 304 22.13 9.22 4.99
N PRO A 305 22.25 7.86 4.95
CA PRO A 305 21.34 6.99 5.67
C PRO A 305 21.48 7.08 7.20
N THR A 306 22.56 7.66 7.72
CA THR A 306 22.81 7.76 9.17
C THR A 306 22.18 8.97 9.83
N VAL A 307 21.67 9.91 9.04
CA VAL A 307 21.03 11.12 9.58
C VAL A 307 19.65 10.76 10.15
N VAL A 308 19.46 11.04 11.42
CA VAL A 308 18.16 10.89 12.08
C VAL A 308 17.24 12.02 11.62
N PRO A 309 16.11 11.72 10.96
CA PRO A 309 15.21 12.75 10.48
C PRO A 309 14.43 13.39 11.64
N LEU A 310 14.21 14.72 11.57
CA LEU A 310 13.29 15.42 12.46
C LEU A 310 11.81 15.16 12.08
N GLY A 311 11.55 15.04 10.77
CA GLY A 311 10.25 14.68 10.20
C GLY A 311 10.36 13.40 9.40
N PRO A 312 10.26 12.22 10.05
CA PRO A 312 10.36 10.95 9.35
C PRO A 312 9.20 10.74 8.38
N SER A 313 9.51 10.44 7.11
CA SER A 313 8.52 10.25 6.07
C SER A 313 7.75 8.93 6.28
N GLY A 314 6.45 9.02 6.56
CA GLY A 314 5.56 7.86 6.64
C GLY A 314 5.38 7.18 5.29
N GLY A 315 5.48 7.95 4.21
CA GLY A 315 5.33 7.47 2.84
C GLY A 315 6.55 6.78 2.26
N GLY A 316 7.76 6.93 2.87
CA GLY A 316 8.96 6.39 2.20
C GLY A 316 10.26 6.40 2.98
N GLY A 317 10.24 6.70 4.28
CA GLY A 317 11.45 6.97 5.04
C GLY A 317 12.14 5.76 5.68
N LEU A 318 11.55 4.57 5.63
CA LEU A 318 12.09 3.40 6.33
C LEU A 318 13.24 2.72 5.58
N PHE A 319 14.11 2.14 6.38
CA PHE A 319 15.09 1.12 6.03
C PHE A 319 14.67 -0.19 6.68
N SER A 320 14.99 -1.33 6.06
CA SER A 320 14.67 -2.65 6.61
C SER A 320 15.53 -3.75 5.99
N THR A 321 15.43 -4.97 6.53
CA THR A 321 15.94 -6.20 5.95
C THR A 321 14.80 -7.07 5.43
N ALA A 322 15.11 -8.09 4.64
CA ALA A 322 14.09 -9.04 4.16
C ALA A 322 13.44 -9.79 5.32
N MET A 323 14.21 -10.20 6.33
CA MET A 323 13.71 -10.91 7.50
C MET A 323 12.81 -10.04 8.38
N ASP A 324 13.21 -8.79 8.67
CA ASP A 324 12.37 -7.88 9.45
C ASP A 324 11.03 -7.64 8.75
N TYR A 325 11.06 -7.45 7.41
CA TYR A 325 9.83 -7.24 6.68
C TYR A 325 8.98 -8.51 6.56
N ALA A 326 9.59 -9.71 6.59
CA ALA A 326 8.88 -10.99 6.68
C ALA A 326 8.14 -11.12 8.03
N HIS A 327 8.73 -10.68 9.15
CA HIS A 327 8.01 -10.58 10.43
C HIS A 327 6.75 -9.71 10.32
N PHE A 328 6.84 -8.59 9.62
CA PHE A 328 5.69 -7.72 9.38
C PHE A 328 4.64 -8.38 8.48
N CYS A 329 5.06 -9.07 7.41
CA CYS A 329 4.16 -9.82 6.53
C CYS A 329 3.45 -10.95 7.27
N GLU A 330 4.17 -11.75 8.05
CA GLU A 330 3.60 -12.86 8.81
C GLU A 330 2.64 -12.37 9.90
N MET A 331 2.94 -11.23 10.56
CA MET A 331 2.02 -10.59 11.49
C MET A 331 0.67 -10.29 10.82
N LEU A 332 0.69 -9.75 9.60
CA LEU A 332 -0.53 -9.48 8.83
C LEU A 332 -1.22 -10.77 8.36
N LEU A 333 -0.45 -11.76 7.91
CA LEU A 333 -0.97 -13.06 7.46
C LEU A 333 -1.68 -13.80 8.59
N GLN A 334 -1.20 -13.66 9.84
CA GLN A 334 -1.84 -14.19 11.04
C GLN A 334 -2.94 -13.30 11.64
N GLY A 335 -3.47 -12.35 10.87
CA GLY A 335 -4.56 -11.48 11.33
C GLY A 335 -4.16 -10.58 12.50
N GLY A 336 -2.98 -9.98 12.41
CA GLY A 336 -2.53 -8.91 13.31
C GLY A 336 -1.70 -9.37 14.50
N GLN A 337 -1.14 -10.59 14.48
CA GLN A 337 -0.30 -11.10 15.57
C GLN A 337 0.93 -11.83 15.06
N LEU A 338 1.99 -11.85 15.86
CA LEU A 338 3.19 -12.66 15.66
C LEU A 338 3.77 -13.07 17.01
N ASN A 339 4.17 -14.35 17.18
CA ASN A 339 4.81 -14.89 18.38
C ASN A 339 4.10 -14.51 19.71
N GLY A 340 2.76 -14.53 19.71
CA GLY A 340 1.95 -14.17 20.88
C GLY A 340 1.73 -12.66 21.08
N VAL A 341 2.40 -11.80 20.32
CA VAL A 341 2.19 -10.36 20.33
C VAL A 341 1.12 -9.96 19.32
N ARG A 342 0.05 -9.31 19.77
CA ARG A 342 -1.01 -8.80 18.92
C ARG A 342 -0.89 -7.28 18.75
N LEU A 343 -0.78 -6.84 17.50
CA LEU A 343 -0.80 -5.41 17.14
C LEU A 343 -2.19 -4.96 16.69
N LEU A 344 -2.94 -5.82 15.97
CA LEU A 344 -4.26 -5.53 15.42
C LEU A 344 -5.23 -6.70 15.64
N ALA A 345 -6.50 -6.40 15.69
CA ALA A 345 -7.54 -7.41 15.64
C ALA A 345 -7.64 -8.02 14.22
N PRO A 346 -8.02 -9.33 14.08
CA PRO A 346 -8.14 -9.96 12.76
C PRO A 346 -9.09 -9.20 11.82
N ARG A 347 -10.18 -8.66 12.35
CA ARG A 347 -11.14 -7.88 11.57
C ARG A 347 -10.56 -6.58 11.03
N THR A 348 -9.66 -5.95 11.77
CA THR A 348 -8.96 -4.73 11.31
C THR A 348 -8.01 -5.05 10.16
N VAL A 349 -7.26 -6.14 10.24
CA VAL A 349 -6.41 -6.59 9.13
C VAL A 349 -7.24 -6.93 7.89
N GLU A 350 -8.38 -7.61 8.07
CA GLU A 350 -9.32 -7.89 6.98
C GLU A 350 -9.82 -6.59 6.33
N MET A 351 -10.18 -5.59 7.14
CA MET A 351 -10.57 -4.27 6.65
C MET A 351 -9.43 -3.60 5.89
N MET A 352 -8.19 -3.64 6.39
CA MET A 352 -7.03 -3.05 5.71
C MET A 352 -6.81 -3.62 4.30
N ARG A 353 -6.98 -4.94 4.13
CA ARG A 353 -6.78 -5.66 2.85
C ARG A 353 -8.04 -5.77 1.99
N THR A 354 -9.10 -5.07 2.31
CA THR A 354 -10.32 -4.96 1.50
C THR A 354 -10.24 -3.74 0.59
N ASN A 355 -10.78 -3.83 -0.63
CA ASN A 355 -10.86 -2.67 -1.51
C ASN A 355 -11.83 -1.63 -0.96
N HIS A 356 -11.35 -0.42 -0.69
CA HIS A 356 -12.12 0.72 -0.17
C HIS A 356 -12.43 1.79 -1.21
N VAL A 357 -11.97 1.61 -2.44
CA VAL A 357 -12.11 2.61 -3.50
C VAL A 357 -13.24 2.20 -4.44
N ASN A 358 -14.18 3.11 -4.68
CA ASN A 358 -15.27 2.90 -5.61
C ASN A 358 -14.77 2.74 -7.06
N PRO A 359 -15.54 2.09 -7.97
CA PRO A 359 -15.12 1.81 -9.33
C PRO A 359 -14.66 3.04 -10.13
N ASP A 360 -15.34 4.19 -9.98
CA ASP A 360 -15.00 5.40 -10.75
C ASP A 360 -13.62 5.99 -10.42
N PRO A 361 -13.24 6.20 -9.15
CA PRO A 361 -11.87 6.58 -8.81
C PRO A 361 -10.80 5.57 -9.22
N LEU A 362 -11.15 4.28 -9.35
CA LEU A 362 -10.22 3.22 -9.75
C LEU A 362 -9.80 3.23 -11.21
N LYS A 363 -10.42 4.03 -12.08
CA LYS A 363 -10.10 4.09 -13.53
C LYS A 363 -8.62 4.36 -13.83
N THR A 364 -7.88 4.86 -12.86
CA THR A 364 -6.44 5.12 -12.96
C THR A 364 -5.56 3.96 -12.46
N MET A 365 -6.16 2.91 -11.90
CA MET A 365 -5.45 1.72 -11.44
C MET A 365 -5.42 0.63 -12.51
N PRO A 366 -4.43 -0.30 -12.46
CA PRO A 366 -4.41 -1.46 -13.35
C PRO A 366 -5.68 -2.31 -13.19
N PRO A 367 -6.17 -2.95 -14.27
CA PRO A 367 -7.30 -3.88 -14.19
C PRO A 367 -7.10 -4.93 -13.10
N GLY A 368 -8.19 -5.39 -12.49
CA GLY A 368 -8.16 -6.42 -11.45
C GLY A 368 -7.53 -6.00 -10.12
N THR A 369 -7.24 -4.71 -9.95
CA THR A 369 -6.64 -4.19 -8.71
C THR A 369 -7.55 -3.16 -8.03
N GLY A 370 -7.39 -3.03 -6.74
CA GLY A 370 -8.05 -2.05 -5.89
C GLY A 370 -7.07 -1.50 -4.84
N TRP A 371 -7.59 -0.70 -3.90
CA TRP A 371 -6.79 -0.14 -2.82
C TRP A 371 -7.46 -0.34 -1.47
N GLY A 372 -6.71 -0.93 -0.54
CA GLY A 372 -7.08 -1.06 0.87
C GLY A 372 -6.58 0.12 1.70
N MET A 373 -6.23 -0.13 2.95
CA MET A 373 -5.59 0.86 3.83
C MET A 373 -4.08 0.77 3.66
N ASP A 374 -3.54 1.59 2.75
CA ASP A 374 -2.12 1.67 2.36
C ASP A 374 -1.53 0.41 1.69
N PHE A 375 -2.40 -0.44 1.12
CA PHE A 375 -2.05 -1.58 0.28
C PHE A 375 -2.76 -1.52 -1.06
N GLN A 376 -2.10 -1.97 -2.13
CA GLN A 376 -2.78 -2.45 -3.32
C GLN A 376 -3.37 -3.83 -3.03
N VAL A 377 -4.61 -4.06 -3.49
CA VAL A 377 -5.30 -5.34 -3.32
C VAL A 377 -5.63 -5.91 -4.70
N ILE A 378 -5.41 -7.20 -4.89
CA ILE A 378 -5.86 -7.92 -6.09
C ILE A 378 -7.33 -8.27 -5.90
N THR A 379 -8.20 -7.64 -6.68
CA THR A 379 -9.65 -7.86 -6.65
C THR A 379 -10.12 -8.91 -7.66
N ASP A 380 -9.35 -9.09 -8.73
CA ASP A 380 -9.55 -10.12 -9.77
C ASP A 380 -8.17 -10.48 -10.36
N ALA A 381 -7.66 -11.65 -10.01
CA ALA A 381 -6.35 -12.11 -10.43
C ALA A 381 -6.25 -12.33 -11.95
N ALA A 382 -7.34 -12.77 -12.61
CA ALA A 382 -7.37 -12.97 -14.04
C ALA A 382 -7.29 -11.64 -14.79
N ALA A 383 -8.06 -10.64 -14.37
CA ALA A 383 -8.00 -9.29 -14.94
C ALA A 383 -6.67 -8.59 -14.66
N ALA A 384 -6.03 -8.87 -13.51
CA ALA A 384 -4.70 -8.37 -13.17
C ALA A 384 -3.58 -9.05 -13.99
N GLY A 385 -3.84 -10.22 -14.58
CA GLY A 385 -2.85 -11.00 -15.32
C GLY A 385 -1.75 -11.59 -14.42
N GLU A 386 -2.08 -11.87 -13.15
CA GLU A 386 -1.12 -12.28 -12.11
C GLU A 386 -1.40 -13.71 -11.63
N ALA A 387 -0.36 -14.47 -11.30
CA ALA A 387 -0.48 -15.85 -10.80
C ALA A 387 -0.84 -15.91 -9.30
N VAL A 388 -1.29 -14.83 -8.70
CA VAL A 388 -1.65 -14.71 -7.29
C VAL A 388 -3.13 -15.02 -7.05
N SER A 389 -3.53 -15.20 -5.81
CA SER A 389 -4.95 -15.33 -5.46
C SER A 389 -5.66 -13.97 -5.41
N THR A 390 -6.95 -13.94 -5.73
CA THR A 390 -7.81 -12.81 -5.37
C THR A 390 -7.77 -12.59 -3.86
N GLY A 391 -7.60 -11.33 -3.41
CA GLY A 391 -7.39 -10.98 -2.02
C GLY A 391 -5.92 -10.90 -1.59
N THR A 392 -4.98 -11.19 -2.50
CA THR A 392 -3.55 -10.87 -2.31
C THR A 392 -3.39 -9.37 -2.17
N PHE A 393 -2.55 -8.93 -1.24
CA PHE A 393 -2.22 -7.52 -1.05
C PHE A 393 -0.72 -7.30 -1.06
N THR A 394 -0.30 -6.14 -1.57
CA THR A 394 1.08 -5.91 -2.00
C THR A 394 1.41 -4.44 -2.04
N TRP A 395 2.68 -4.11 -2.01
CA TRP A 395 3.23 -2.85 -2.49
C TRP A 395 4.71 -2.98 -2.83
N PHE A 396 5.32 -1.87 -3.27
CA PHE A 396 6.73 -1.84 -3.66
C PHE A 396 7.37 -0.47 -3.40
N GLY A 397 8.70 -0.43 -3.29
CA GLY A 397 9.51 0.77 -3.20
C GLY A 397 10.00 1.26 -4.56
N ILE A 398 10.21 2.57 -4.71
CA ILE A 398 10.66 3.15 -5.99
C ILE A 398 12.06 2.67 -6.42
N ALA A 399 12.87 2.20 -5.48
CA ALA A 399 14.16 1.55 -5.78
C ALA A 399 14.05 0.03 -5.96
N GLY A 400 12.82 -0.49 -6.12
CA GLY A 400 12.56 -1.86 -6.57
C GLY A 400 12.29 -2.88 -5.47
N THR A 401 12.42 -2.55 -4.19
CA THR A 401 11.98 -3.44 -3.10
C THR A 401 10.50 -3.77 -3.23
N TRP A 402 10.08 -5.00 -2.93
CA TRP A 402 8.68 -5.41 -3.08
C TRP A 402 8.30 -6.52 -2.12
N PHE A 403 7.01 -6.67 -1.88
CA PHE A 403 6.45 -7.80 -1.15
C PHE A 403 5.05 -8.12 -1.68
N TRP A 404 4.57 -9.32 -1.41
CA TRP A 404 3.14 -9.64 -1.45
C TRP A 404 2.79 -10.64 -0.36
N ILE A 405 1.52 -10.59 0.06
CA ILE A 405 0.93 -11.49 1.04
C ILE A 405 -0.31 -12.10 0.41
N ASP A 406 -0.36 -13.43 0.32
CA ASP A 406 -1.48 -14.21 -0.20
C ASP A 406 -2.14 -15.02 0.91
N PRO A 407 -3.25 -14.52 1.49
CA PRO A 407 -3.93 -15.21 2.59
C PRO A 407 -4.59 -16.52 2.17
N VAL A 408 -4.89 -16.71 0.89
CA VAL A 408 -5.51 -17.93 0.36
C VAL A 408 -4.50 -19.06 0.32
N ARG A 409 -3.27 -18.76 -0.10
CA ARG A 409 -2.17 -19.72 -0.18
C ARG A 409 -1.33 -19.79 1.10
N ASP A 410 -1.67 -18.93 2.08
CA ASP A 410 -0.92 -18.80 3.33
C ASP A 410 0.58 -18.62 3.07
N LEU A 411 0.88 -17.61 2.23
CA LEU A 411 2.20 -17.36 1.66
C LEU A 411 2.51 -15.87 1.70
N ALA A 412 3.76 -15.54 2.04
CA ALA A 412 4.30 -14.22 1.79
C ALA A 412 5.67 -14.30 1.10
N PHE A 413 5.98 -13.25 0.38
CA PHE A 413 7.25 -13.05 -0.31
C PHE A 413 7.79 -11.67 -0.01
N VAL A 414 9.09 -11.59 0.22
CA VAL A 414 9.81 -10.32 0.35
C VAL A 414 11.00 -10.31 -0.61
N GLY A 415 11.09 -9.25 -1.41
CA GLY A 415 12.23 -9.02 -2.30
C GLY A 415 12.88 -7.68 -2.04
N MET A 416 14.22 -7.68 -1.95
CA MET A 416 15.03 -6.51 -1.70
C MET A 416 16.01 -6.27 -2.83
N VAL A 417 15.97 -5.10 -3.42
CA VAL A 417 16.86 -4.61 -4.46
C VAL A 417 17.02 -3.11 -4.29
N GLN A 418 18.13 -2.54 -4.76
CA GLN A 418 18.35 -1.10 -4.75
C GLN A 418 18.72 -0.62 -6.16
N HIS A 419 17.69 -0.39 -6.98
CA HIS A 419 17.85 0.05 -8.36
C HIS A 419 16.82 1.11 -8.76
N GLN A 420 17.27 2.30 -9.19
CA GLN A 420 16.41 3.48 -9.46
C GLN A 420 15.65 3.41 -10.80
N ASN A 421 15.38 2.26 -11.35
CA ASN A 421 14.64 2.13 -12.60
C ASN A 421 13.51 1.09 -12.47
N LEU A 422 12.26 1.57 -12.41
CA LEU A 422 11.09 0.69 -12.36
C LEU A 422 10.91 -0.14 -13.63
N GLY A 423 11.44 0.32 -14.78
CA GLY A 423 11.47 -0.49 -16.00
C GLY A 423 12.32 -1.75 -15.87
N THR A 424 13.38 -1.70 -15.04
CA THR A 424 14.21 -2.85 -14.69
C THR A 424 13.57 -3.70 -13.59
N THR A 425 13.03 -3.07 -12.52
CA THR A 425 12.62 -3.81 -11.33
C THR A 425 11.23 -4.43 -11.42
N ARG A 426 10.26 -3.81 -12.11
CA ARG A 426 8.91 -4.38 -12.26
C ARG A 426 8.88 -5.75 -12.95
N PRO A 427 9.65 -6.01 -14.02
CA PRO A 427 9.78 -7.36 -14.57
C PRO A 427 10.30 -8.39 -13.57
N ILE A 428 11.19 -7.98 -12.64
CA ILE A 428 11.69 -8.85 -11.57
C ILE A 428 10.54 -9.23 -10.62
N HIS A 429 9.66 -8.28 -10.27
CA HIS A 429 8.50 -8.55 -9.42
C HIS A 429 7.56 -9.58 -10.07
N ALA A 430 7.23 -9.41 -11.35
CA ALA A 430 6.36 -10.35 -12.08
C ALA A 430 6.99 -11.74 -12.20
N LEU A 431 8.29 -11.81 -12.57
CA LEU A 431 9.02 -13.06 -12.69
C LEU A 431 9.08 -13.81 -11.37
N SER A 432 9.39 -13.12 -10.26
CA SER A 432 9.46 -13.74 -8.95
C SER A 432 8.11 -14.31 -8.51
N ARG A 433 6.99 -13.64 -8.79
CA ARG A 433 5.65 -14.19 -8.57
C ARG A 433 5.43 -15.48 -9.35
N THR A 434 5.63 -15.46 -10.65
CA THR A 434 5.45 -16.66 -11.49
C THR A 434 6.29 -17.82 -10.95
N LEU A 435 7.56 -17.57 -10.59
CA LEU A 435 8.48 -18.61 -10.15
C LEU A 435 8.21 -19.09 -8.72
N THR A 436 7.61 -18.29 -7.88
CA THR A 436 7.16 -18.70 -6.54
C THR A 436 5.91 -19.57 -6.64
N TYR A 437 4.89 -19.13 -7.38
CA TYR A 437 3.62 -19.88 -7.48
C TYR A 437 3.75 -21.19 -8.23
N GLN A 438 4.64 -21.32 -9.25
CA GLN A 438 4.87 -22.61 -9.92
C GLN A 438 5.52 -23.65 -8.99
N ALA A 439 6.08 -23.25 -7.86
CA ALA A 439 6.66 -24.16 -6.88
C ALA A 439 5.63 -24.72 -5.89
N ILE A 440 4.40 -24.21 -5.85
CA ILE A 440 3.31 -24.79 -5.03
C ILE A 440 2.85 -26.10 -5.68
N ILE A 441 2.72 -27.18 -4.89
CA ILE A 441 2.41 -28.53 -5.36
C ILE A 441 1.20 -29.18 -4.67
N ASP A 442 0.51 -28.48 -3.78
CA ASP A 442 -0.72 -28.89 -3.08
C ASP A 442 -1.96 -28.07 -3.48
#